data_b849e76cad0c7433955debfae4c8fad6
#
_entry.id   b849e76cad0c7433955debfae4c8fad6
#
_cell.length_a   1.000
_cell.length_b   1.000
_cell.length_c   1.000
_cell.angle_alpha   90.00
_cell.angle_beta   90.00
_cell.angle_gamma   90.00
#
_symmetry.space_group_name_H-M   'P 1'
#
loop_
_entity.id
_entity.type
_entity.pdbx_description
1 polymer ?
#
loop_
_entity_poly.entity_id
_entity_poly.type
_entity_poly.pdbx_seq_one_letter_code
_entity_poly.pdbx_strand_id
1 'polypeptide(L)'
;MANKGNKRHMKSLHAPQYYGAHRKEYAYVAKQSPGRHTLGKSVPLSTAIVRLGIAGSAAEARRAIKEGKVAVGGKPRSSPSFPVGINDIIAIRGGASYTVSINEQGKVSFSDNSADTTHYKVVGKYRAKGGRIMARLHDGTVLAFKNAKDFAVGDSVLVDASMAFKGVVPLKEGAECFIIDGVHTGTKGRIAELKPGNMHTGASAIVEQAHGEKFETLVRNIIVVG
;
A
#
# COMPACT_ATOMS: atom_id res chain seq x y z
N MET A 1 -8.99 -36.84 14.02
CA MET A 1 -9.27 -35.69 13.14
C MET A 1 -7.93 -35.11 12.71
N ALA A 2 -7.59 -35.17 11.42
CA ALA A 2 -6.33 -34.65 10.92
C ALA A 2 -6.32 -33.13 11.09
N ASN A 3 -5.34 -32.61 11.82
CA ASN A 3 -5.06 -31.19 11.97
C ASN A 3 -4.90 -30.58 10.57
N LYS A 4 -5.91 -29.84 10.09
CA LYS A 4 -5.80 -29.01 8.89
C LYS A 4 -4.81 -27.88 9.16
N GLY A 5 -3.52 -28.21 9.20
CA GLY A 5 -2.45 -27.25 9.34
C GLY A 5 -2.65 -26.12 8.33
N ASN A 6 -2.48 -24.90 8.78
CA ASN A 6 -2.66 -23.69 7.98
C ASN A 6 -1.73 -23.78 6.75
N LYS A 7 -2.30 -24.17 5.60
CA LYS A 7 -1.53 -24.39 4.37
C LYS A 7 -0.81 -23.10 4.01
N ARG A 8 0.51 -23.15 3.91
CA ARG A 8 1.36 -22.01 3.51
C ARG A 8 1.22 -21.63 2.03
N HIS A 9 0.49 -22.43 1.27
CA HIS A 9 0.27 -22.26 -0.16
C HIS A 9 -1.22 -22.29 -0.46
N MET A 10 -1.63 -21.59 -1.50
CA MET A 10 -2.98 -21.64 -2.06
C MET A 10 -2.90 -22.01 -3.55
N LYS A 11 -3.96 -22.59 -4.11
CA LYS A 11 -4.06 -22.81 -5.56
C LYS A 11 -4.04 -21.45 -6.25
N SER A 12 -3.34 -21.33 -7.38
CA SER A 12 -3.24 -20.09 -8.16
C SER A 12 -4.60 -19.55 -8.61
N LEU A 13 -5.59 -20.44 -8.83
CA LEU A 13 -6.98 -20.09 -9.14
C LEU A 13 -7.67 -19.28 -8.02
N HIS A 14 -7.25 -19.48 -6.75
CA HIS A 14 -7.78 -18.78 -5.59
C HIS A 14 -6.90 -17.59 -5.17
N ALA A 15 -5.80 -17.35 -5.88
CA ALA A 15 -4.94 -16.23 -5.58
C ALA A 15 -5.61 -14.91 -6.01
N PRO A 16 -5.51 -13.85 -5.20
CA PRO A 16 -5.99 -12.54 -5.58
C PRO A 16 -5.37 -12.08 -6.90
N GLN A 17 -6.13 -11.36 -7.72
CA GLN A 17 -5.64 -10.78 -8.98
C GLN A 17 -4.45 -9.85 -8.77
N TYR A 18 -4.43 -9.18 -7.63
CA TYR A 18 -3.36 -8.31 -7.15
C TYR A 18 -1.97 -9.00 -7.14
N TYR A 19 -1.92 -10.31 -6.95
CA TYR A 19 -0.67 -11.07 -7.00
C TYR A 19 0.02 -11.01 -8.37
N GLY A 20 -0.75 -10.80 -9.46
CA GLY A 20 -0.23 -10.86 -10.82
C GLY A 20 0.43 -12.19 -11.19
N ALA A 21 0.18 -13.26 -10.42
CA ALA A 21 0.71 -14.59 -10.72
C ALA A 21 0.01 -15.15 -11.96
N HIS A 22 0.81 -15.63 -12.92
CA HIS A 22 0.27 -16.24 -14.13
C HIS A 22 -0.33 -17.62 -13.79
N ARG A 23 -1.66 -17.76 -13.95
CA ARG A 23 -2.40 -18.96 -13.51
C ARG A 23 -2.01 -20.24 -14.25
N LYS A 24 -1.49 -20.12 -15.49
CA LYS A 24 -1.03 -21.25 -16.31
C LYS A 24 0.37 -21.73 -15.91
N GLU A 25 1.22 -20.85 -15.39
CA GLU A 25 2.61 -21.18 -15.02
C GLU A 25 2.73 -21.77 -13.62
N TYR A 26 1.87 -21.34 -12.69
CA TYR A 26 1.97 -21.73 -11.28
C TYR A 26 0.71 -22.42 -10.80
N ALA A 27 0.79 -23.70 -10.47
CA ALA A 27 -0.31 -24.43 -9.83
C ALA A 27 -0.61 -23.93 -8.41
N TYR A 28 0.43 -23.53 -7.71
CA TYR A 28 0.35 -23.04 -6.32
C TYR A 28 1.17 -21.77 -6.13
N VAL A 29 0.65 -20.86 -5.33
CA VAL A 29 1.32 -19.62 -4.92
C VAL A 29 1.43 -19.56 -3.39
N ALA A 30 2.42 -18.83 -2.88
CA ALA A 30 2.58 -18.62 -1.46
C ALA A 30 1.38 -17.83 -0.89
N LYS A 31 0.95 -18.19 0.32
CA LYS A 31 -0.11 -17.47 1.04
C LYS A 31 0.53 -16.49 2.01
N GLN A 32 0.08 -15.23 2.01
CA GLN A 32 0.53 -14.25 2.99
C GLN A 32 -0.07 -14.50 4.38
N SER A 33 0.67 -14.06 5.40
CA SER A 33 0.19 -14.01 6.77
C SER A 33 -0.76 -12.82 6.97
N PRO A 34 -1.63 -12.84 7.99
CA PRO A 34 -2.35 -11.63 8.41
C PRO A 34 -1.37 -10.51 8.76
N GLY A 35 -1.73 -9.28 8.42
CA GLY A 35 -0.89 -8.11 8.67
C GLY A 35 -1.64 -6.80 8.42
N ARG A 36 -0.88 -5.72 8.24
CA ARG A 36 -1.40 -4.36 8.00
C ARG A 36 -2.27 -4.25 6.75
N HIS A 37 -1.90 -4.96 5.69
CA HIS A 37 -2.63 -4.97 4.43
C HIS A 37 -3.65 -6.10 4.39
N THR A 38 -4.77 -5.86 3.70
CA THR A 38 -5.77 -6.92 3.43
C THR A 38 -5.18 -7.98 2.53
N LEU A 39 -5.64 -9.22 2.69
CA LEU A 39 -5.13 -10.35 1.90
C LEU A 39 -5.31 -10.16 0.39
N GLY A 40 -6.37 -9.44 -0.03
CA GLY A 40 -6.65 -9.17 -1.45
C GLY A 40 -5.72 -8.14 -2.09
N LYS A 41 -5.08 -7.28 -1.28
CA LYS A 41 -4.27 -6.12 -1.72
C LYS A 41 -2.82 -6.20 -1.23
N SER A 42 -2.32 -7.39 -0.97
CA SER A 42 -0.94 -7.60 -0.52
C SER A 42 -0.33 -8.84 -1.16
N VAL A 43 0.98 -8.86 -1.22
CA VAL A 43 1.80 -9.95 -1.76
C VAL A 43 2.73 -10.45 -0.66
N PRO A 44 3.01 -11.75 -0.54
CA PRO A 44 4.01 -12.24 0.40
C PRO A 44 5.39 -11.64 0.14
N LEU A 45 6.10 -11.25 1.18
CA LEU A 45 7.45 -10.65 1.08
C LEU A 45 8.42 -11.51 0.25
N SER A 46 8.38 -12.84 0.41
CA SER A 46 9.21 -13.74 -0.40
C SER A 46 8.91 -13.64 -1.89
N THR A 47 7.64 -13.47 -2.27
CA THR A 47 7.24 -13.28 -3.68
C THR A 47 7.66 -11.90 -4.19
N ALA A 48 7.56 -10.87 -3.36
CA ALA A 48 8.00 -9.52 -3.70
C ALA A 48 9.50 -9.49 -4.03
N ILE A 49 10.35 -10.12 -3.21
CA ILE A 49 11.82 -10.17 -3.40
C ILE A 49 12.20 -10.92 -4.68
N VAL A 50 11.51 -12.02 -4.99
CA VAL A 50 11.74 -12.75 -6.25
C VAL A 50 11.36 -11.89 -7.45
N ARG A 51 10.24 -11.17 -7.39
CA ARG A 51 9.80 -10.28 -8.48
C ARG A 51 10.71 -9.08 -8.69
N LEU A 52 11.34 -8.59 -7.62
CA LEU A 52 12.36 -7.55 -7.68
C LEU A 52 13.67 -8.04 -8.32
N GLY A 53 13.80 -9.35 -8.61
CA GLY A 53 15.04 -9.91 -9.14
C GLY A 53 16.19 -9.98 -8.14
N ILE A 54 15.93 -9.69 -6.86
CA ILE A 54 16.93 -9.70 -5.79
C ILE A 54 17.33 -11.13 -5.41
N ALA A 55 16.38 -12.05 -5.52
CA ALA A 55 16.62 -13.48 -5.32
C ALA A 55 16.15 -14.24 -6.55
N GLY A 56 16.97 -15.16 -7.03
CA GLY A 56 16.66 -16.00 -8.18
C GLY A 56 15.61 -17.09 -7.88
N SER A 57 15.34 -17.35 -6.60
CA SER A 57 14.37 -18.36 -6.19
C SER A 57 13.64 -18.00 -4.90
N ALA A 58 12.47 -18.62 -4.70
CA ALA A 58 11.73 -18.48 -3.45
C ALA A 58 12.46 -19.04 -2.23
N ALA A 59 13.36 -20.00 -2.42
CA ALA A 59 14.19 -20.55 -1.35
C ALA A 59 15.26 -19.55 -0.89
N GLU A 60 15.92 -18.91 -1.82
CA GLU A 60 16.90 -17.83 -1.57
C GLU A 60 16.25 -16.62 -0.91
N ALA A 61 15.09 -16.16 -1.42
CA ALA A 61 14.32 -15.10 -0.80
C ALA A 61 13.98 -15.39 0.67
N ARG A 62 13.54 -16.62 0.98
CA ARG A 62 13.26 -17.03 2.36
C ARG A 62 14.50 -17.02 3.25
N ARG A 63 15.66 -17.41 2.71
CA ARG A 63 16.94 -17.36 3.44
C ARG A 63 17.31 -15.93 3.78
N ALA A 64 17.32 -15.02 2.77
CA ALA A 64 17.63 -13.62 2.96
C ALA A 64 16.71 -12.92 3.99
N ILE A 65 15.40 -13.26 3.96
CA ILE A 65 14.43 -12.74 4.93
C ILE A 65 14.74 -13.25 6.35
N LYS A 66 15.01 -14.55 6.51
CA LYS A 66 15.32 -15.14 7.82
C LYS A 66 16.62 -14.61 8.42
N GLU A 67 17.59 -14.30 7.59
CA GLU A 67 18.85 -13.66 7.97
C GLU A 67 18.72 -12.18 8.35
N GLY A 68 17.50 -11.61 8.25
CA GLY A 68 17.24 -10.23 8.62
C GLY A 68 17.81 -9.20 7.63
N LYS A 69 18.14 -9.63 6.40
CA LYS A 69 18.66 -8.73 5.35
C LYS A 69 17.60 -7.82 4.76
N VAL A 70 16.32 -8.08 5.03
CA VAL A 70 15.18 -7.37 4.45
C VAL A 70 14.39 -6.64 5.52
N ALA A 71 14.17 -5.35 5.31
CA ALA A 71 13.33 -4.51 6.14
C ALA A 71 12.11 -4.05 5.33
N VAL A 72 10.96 -3.90 6.00
CA VAL A 72 9.75 -3.33 5.43
C VAL A 72 9.26 -2.23 6.35
N GLY A 73 9.12 -1.01 5.81
CA GLY A 73 8.75 0.17 6.58
C GLY A 73 9.73 0.45 7.73
N GLY A 74 11.03 0.39 7.46
CA GLY A 74 12.11 0.63 8.43
C GLY A 74 12.33 -0.50 9.47
N LYS A 75 11.52 -1.57 9.47
CA LYS A 75 11.61 -2.66 10.44
C LYS A 75 12.08 -3.95 9.77
N PRO A 76 13.13 -4.63 10.29
CA PRO A 76 13.56 -5.93 9.77
C PRO A 76 12.44 -6.95 9.91
N ARG A 77 12.24 -7.77 8.87
CA ARG A 77 11.21 -8.81 8.84
C ARG A 77 11.85 -10.18 8.69
N SER A 78 11.43 -11.11 9.55
CA SER A 78 11.90 -12.52 9.53
C SER A 78 10.87 -13.48 8.90
N SER A 79 9.62 -13.03 8.68
CA SER A 79 8.57 -13.85 8.12
C SER A 79 8.51 -13.73 6.59
N PRO A 80 8.78 -14.82 5.83
CA PRO A 80 8.66 -14.80 4.36
C PRO A 80 7.24 -14.54 3.86
N SER A 81 6.24 -14.86 4.67
CA SER A 81 4.81 -14.67 4.35
C SER A 81 4.28 -13.31 4.81
N PHE A 82 5.14 -12.39 5.25
CA PHE A 82 4.73 -11.05 5.65
C PHE A 82 4.02 -10.36 4.48
N PRO A 83 2.81 -9.78 4.68
CA PRO A 83 2.08 -9.10 3.62
C PRO A 83 2.72 -7.75 3.32
N VAL A 84 3.06 -7.55 2.07
CA VAL A 84 3.59 -6.29 1.53
C VAL A 84 2.56 -5.73 0.58
N GLY A 85 2.15 -4.49 0.77
CA GLY A 85 1.12 -3.83 -0.01
C GLY A 85 1.55 -2.46 -0.51
N ILE A 86 0.58 -1.70 -1.01
CA ILE A 86 0.81 -0.37 -1.56
C ILE A 86 1.50 0.55 -0.55
N ASN A 87 2.43 1.37 -1.03
CA ASN A 87 3.24 2.32 -0.28
C ASN A 87 4.20 1.70 0.75
N ASP A 88 4.33 0.36 0.81
CA ASP A 88 5.40 -0.25 1.59
C ASP A 88 6.75 0.02 0.94
N ILE A 89 7.73 0.37 1.77
CA ILE A 89 9.12 0.48 1.35
C ILE A 89 9.84 -0.80 1.75
N ILE A 90 10.36 -1.52 0.77
CA ILE A 90 11.21 -2.71 0.96
C ILE A 90 12.64 -2.24 0.87
N ALA A 91 13.39 -2.30 1.95
CA ALA A 91 14.80 -1.96 1.99
C ALA A 91 15.64 -3.23 2.19
N ILE A 92 16.75 -3.32 1.47
CA ILE A 92 17.71 -4.40 1.59
C ILE A 92 18.93 -3.87 2.34
N ARG A 93 19.38 -4.61 3.33
CA ARG A 93 20.54 -4.22 4.13
C ARG A 93 21.79 -4.11 3.26
N GLY A 94 22.31 -2.89 3.13
CA GLY A 94 23.48 -2.59 2.27
C GLY A 94 23.15 -2.51 0.77
N GLY A 95 21.89 -2.41 0.38
CA GLY A 95 21.44 -2.32 -1.00
C GLY A 95 20.35 -1.27 -1.22
N ALA A 96 19.67 -1.38 -2.36
CA ALA A 96 18.62 -0.47 -2.78
C ALA A 96 17.33 -0.61 -1.94
N SER A 97 16.52 0.43 -1.98
CA SER A 97 15.15 0.43 -1.44
C SER A 97 14.14 0.56 -2.58
N TYR A 98 13.01 -0.11 -2.42
CA TYR A 98 11.96 -0.19 -3.42
C TYR A 98 10.61 0.17 -2.81
N THR A 99 9.82 0.96 -3.52
CA THR A 99 8.46 1.27 -3.12
C THR A 99 7.49 0.37 -3.87
N VAL A 100 6.53 -0.16 -3.14
CA VAL A 100 5.46 -0.99 -3.69
C VAL A 100 4.34 -0.10 -4.18
N SER A 101 3.97 -0.22 -5.44
CA SER A 101 2.86 0.50 -6.07
C SER A 101 1.92 -0.46 -6.80
N ILE A 102 0.86 0.05 -7.39
CA ILE A 102 -0.07 -0.69 -8.23
C ILE A 102 0.01 -0.10 -9.63
N ASN A 103 0.10 -0.93 -10.65
CA ASN A 103 0.02 -0.50 -12.04
C ASN A 103 -1.45 -0.33 -12.49
N GLU A 104 -1.67 0.22 -13.67
CA GLU A 104 -2.99 0.43 -14.29
C GLU A 104 -3.80 -0.86 -14.48
N GLN A 105 -3.14 -2.01 -14.48
CA GLN A 105 -3.78 -3.33 -14.55
C GLN A 105 -4.22 -3.85 -13.17
N GLY A 106 -4.08 -3.05 -12.10
CA GLY A 106 -4.39 -3.44 -10.72
C GLY A 106 -3.42 -4.47 -10.12
N LYS A 107 -2.23 -4.66 -10.73
CA LYS A 107 -1.21 -5.60 -10.23
C LYS A 107 -0.12 -4.85 -9.46
N VAL A 108 0.49 -5.54 -8.52
CA VAL A 108 1.64 -5.01 -7.77
C VAL A 108 2.79 -4.75 -8.74
N SER A 109 3.33 -3.56 -8.67
CA SER A 109 4.56 -3.11 -9.30
C SER A 109 5.53 -2.60 -8.25
N PHE A 110 6.79 -2.54 -8.62
CA PHE A 110 7.87 -2.07 -7.75
C PHE A 110 8.61 -0.97 -8.49
N SER A 111 8.87 0.13 -7.80
CA SER A 111 9.67 1.23 -8.31
C SER A 111 10.86 1.48 -7.38
N ASP A 112 11.98 1.91 -7.93
CA ASP A 112 13.10 2.36 -7.13
C ASP A 112 12.67 3.53 -6.25
N ASN A 113 12.98 3.46 -4.97
CA ASN A 113 12.68 4.52 -4.03
C ASN A 113 13.76 5.59 -4.11
N SER A 114 13.71 6.41 -5.16
CA SER A 114 14.57 7.59 -5.31
C SER A 114 14.11 8.77 -4.45
N ALA A 115 12.82 8.82 -4.11
CA ALA A 115 12.28 9.78 -3.15
C ALA A 115 12.19 9.12 -1.78
N ASP A 116 12.90 9.64 -0.79
CA ASP A 116 12.88 9.11 0.60
C ASP A 116 11.51 9.23 1.29
N THR A 117 10.48 9.68 0.59
CA THR A 117 9.15 9.93 1.15
C THR A 117 8.05 9.17 0.41
N THR A 118 7.04 8.74 1.17
CA THR A 118 5.86 8.04 0.65
C THR A 118 4.59 8.71 1.17
N HIS A 119 3.55 8.73 0.33
CA HIS A 119 2.26 9.33 0.65
C HIS A 119 1.33 8.31 1.28
N TYR A 120 0.82 8.61 2.47
CA TYR A 120 -0.17 7.79 3.18
C TYR A 120 -1.45 8.58 3.40
N LYS A 121 -2.57 8.03 2.97
CA LYS A 121 -3.87 8.66 3.18
C LYS A 121 -4.33 8.55 4.63
N VAL A 122 -4.84 9.64 5.18
CA VAL A 122 -5.52 9.66 6.47
C VAL A 122 -6.96 9.19 6.31
N VAL A 123 -7.29 8.05 6.93
CA VAL A 123 -8.62 7.44 6.91
C VAL A 123 -9.43 7.80 8.16
N GLY A 124 -8.75 8.09 9.24
CA GLY A 124 -9.43 8.44 10.48
C GLY A 124 -8.56 9.24 11.43
N LYS A 125 -9.24 9.98 12.32
CA LYS A 125 -8.63 10.84 13.32
C LYS A 125 -9.30 10.58 14.66
N TYR A 126 -8.51 10.36 15.70
CA TYR A 126 -9.06 10.13 17.03
C TYR A 126 -8.10 10.65 18.11
N ARG A 127 -8.64 10.82 19.31
CA ARG A 127 -7.87 11.23 20.48
C ARG A 127 -7.54 10.00 21.33
N ALA A 128 -6.26 9.76 21.58
CA ALA A 128 -5.78 8.71 22.46
C ALA A 128 -5.71 9.17 23.93
N LYS A 129 -5.49 8.22 24.84
CA LYS A 129 -5.22 8.52 26.26
C LYS A 129 -4.06 9.52 26.40
N GLY A 130 -4.19 10.49 27.27
CA GLY A 130 -3.22 11.59 27.44
C GLY A 130 -3.39 12.74 26.43
N GLY A 131 -4.53 12.83 25.73
CA GLY A 131 -4.87 13.96 24.85
C GLY A 131 -4.15 13.98 23.50
N ARG A 132 -3.31 12.99 23.22
CA ARG A 132 -2.59 12.87 21.94
C ARG A 132 -3.54 12.66 20.78
N ILE A 133 -3.34 13.39 19.69
CA ILE A 133 -4.10 13.23 18.44
C ILE A 133 -3.44 12.14 17.59
N MET A 134 -4.22 11.19 17.13
CA MET A 134 -3.75 10.08 16.33
C MET A 134 -4.43 10.10 14.96
N ALA A 135 -3.64 9.94 13.90
CA ALA A 135 -4.11 9.70 12.54
C ALA A 135 -4.00 8.21 12.22
N ARG A 136 -5.09 7.61 11.79
CA ARG A 136 -5.09 6.26 11.22
C ARG A 136 -4.94 6.36 9.72
N LEU A 137 -3.91 5.72 9.18
CA LEU A 137 -3.60 5.68 7.77
C LEU A 137 -4.33 4.54 7.06
N HIS A 138 -4.37 4.58 5.73
CA HIS A 138 -5.08 3.58 4.89
C HIS A 138 -4.50 2.16 5.01
N ASP A 139 -3.23 2.03 5.39
CA ASP A 139 -2.55 0.75 5.65
C ASP A 139 -2.78 0.22 7.09
N GLY A 140 -3.54 0.94 7.92
CA GLY A 140 -3.76 0.62 9.32
C GLY A 140 -2.68 1.14 10.28
N THR A 141 -1.61 1.74 9.79
CA THR A 141 -0.60 2.40 10.63
C THR A 141 -1.20 3.62 11.32
N VAL A 142 -0.68 3.93 12.50
CA VAL A 142 -1.13 5.07 13.30
C VAL A 142 0.06 6.00 13.56
N LEU A 143 -0.14 7.28 13.25
CA LEU A 143 0.83 8.35 13.53
C LEU A 143 0.29 9.29 14.60
N ALA A 144 1.18 9.76 15.47
CA ALA A 144 0.86 10.72 16.50
C ALA A 144 1.15 12.15 16.03
N PHE A 145 0.22 13.06 16.26
CA PHE A 145 0.33 14.49 15.94
C PHE A 145 0.19 15.33 17.19
N LYS A 146 0.80 16.52 17.18
CA LYS A 146 0.70 17.48 18.30
C LYS A 146 -0.67 18.15 18.31
N ASN A 147 -1.15 18.59 17.16
CA ASN A 147 -2.39 19.34 17.04
C ASN A 147 -3.41 18.64 16.14
N ALA A 148 -4.70 18.82 16.47
CA ALA A 148 -5.79 18.29 15.65
C ALA A 148 -5.98 19.05 14.34
N LYS A 149 -5.49 20.28 14.23
CA LYS A 149 -5.63 21.14 13.05
C LYS A 149 -4.58 20.86 11.97
N ASP A 150 -3.54 20.07 12.29
CA ASP A 150 -2.41 19.83 11.38
C ASP A 150 -2.80 18.99 10.14
N PHE A 151 -3.93 18.28 10.21
CA PHE A 151 -4.41 17.44 9.11
C PHE A 151 -5.92 17.20 9.18
N ALA A 152 -6.54 16.86 8.06
CA ALA A 152 -7.93 16.43 7.95
C ALA A 152 -8.03 14.97 7.49
N VAL A 153 -9.21 14.36 7.67
CA VAL A 153 -9.51 13.04 7.07
C VAL A 153 -9.65 13.22 5.57
N GLY A 154 -8.95 12.39 4.83
CA GLY A 154 -8.86 12.49 3.37
C GLY A 154 -7.50 13.04 2.89
N ASP A 155 -6.81 13.84 3.71
CA ASP A 155 -5.48 14.34 3.38
C ASP A 155 -4.46 13.19 3.27
N SER A 156 -3.36 13.47 2.59
CA SER A 156 -2.21 12.58 2.53
C SER A 156 -1.08 13.09 3.41
N VAL A 157 -0.45 12.20 4.13
CA VAL A 157 0.70 12.46 4.99
C VAL A 157 1.95 11.93 4.32
N LEU A 158 2.97 12.77 4.22
CA LEU A 158 4.31 12.40 3.76
C LEU A 158 5.09 11.78 4.91
N VAL A 159 5.61 10.59 4.68
CA VAL A 159 6.38 9.82 5.66
C VAL A 159 7.64 9.30 5.00
N ASP A 160 8.74 9.29 5.72
CA ASP A 160 9.99 8.69 5.23
C ASP A 160 10.04 7.16 5.46
N ALA A 161 11.13 6.53 5.02
CA ALA A 161 11.35 5.09 5.19
C ALA A 161 11.35 4.63 6.67
N SER A 162 11.64 5.53 7.61
CA SER A 162 11.60 5.29 9.06
C SER A 162 10.23 5.50 9.67
N MET A 163 9.22 5.89 8.88
CA MET A 163 7.88 6.29 9.30
C MET A 163 7.86 7.61 10.09
N ALA A 164 8.86 8.47 9.89
CA ALA A 164 8.85 9.81 10.45
C ALA A 164 8.03 10.76 9.58
N PHE A 165 7.20 11.58 10.24
CA PHE A 165 6.37 12.59 9.58
C PHE A 165 7.22 13.69 8.95
N LYS A 166 6.93 14.04 7.68
CA LYS A 166 7.60 15.10 6.91
C LYS A 166 6.66 16.25 6.54
N GLY A 167 5.41 15.95 6.23
CA GLY A 167 4.46 16.97 5.78
C GLY A 167 3.06 16.42 5.53
N VAL A 168 2.14 17.33 5.19
CA VAL A 168 0.77 17.00 4.81
C VAL A 168 0.46 17.60 3.45
N VAL A 169 -0.15 16.81 2.60
CA VAL A 169 -0.73 17.26 1.32
C VAL A 169 -2.24 17.25 1.47
N PRO A 170 -2.89 18.43 1.43
CA PRO A 170 -4.32 18.51 1.64
C PRO A 170 -5.11 17.98 0.45
N LEU A 171 -6.26 17.36 0.74
CA LEU A 171 -7.23 16.96 -0.27
C LEU A 171 -7.98 18.20 -0.76
N LYS A 172 -7.65 18.68 -1.95
CA LYS A 172 -8.28 19.84 -2.58
C LYS A 172 -8.41 19.67 -4.09
N GLU A 173 -9.26 20.46 -4.69
CA GLU A 173 -9.37 20.54 -6.16
C GLU A 173 -8.06 21.05 -6.76
N GLY A 174 -7.70 20.53 -7.92
CA GLY A 174 -6.44 20.79 -8.59
C GLY A 174 -5.25 19.97 -8.10
N ALA A 175 -5.38 19.22 -7.00
CA ALA A 175 -4.29 18.38 -6.48
C ALA A 175 -4.08 17.13 -7.35
N GLU A 176 -2.83 16.71 -7.48
CA GLU A 176 -2.50 15.44 -8.14
C GLU A 176 -2.85 14.26 -7.23
N CYS A 177 -3.40 13.22 -7.82
CA CYS A 177 -3.86 12.06 -7.09
C CYS A 177 -3.49 10.74 -7.75
N PHE A 178 -3.43 9.70 -6.93
CA PHE A 178 -3.23 8.32 -7.33
C PHE A 178 -4.39 7.46 -6.81
N ILE A 179 -4.93 6.57 -7.65
CA ILE A 179 -6.08 5.74 -7.32
C ILE A 179 -5.61 4.37 -6.85
N ILE A 180 -5.98 4.03 -5.62
CA ILE A 180 -5.56 2.79 -4.94
C ILE A 180 -6.60 1.69 -4.95
N ASP A 181 -7.83 1.99 -5.34
CA ASP A 181 -8.94 1.02 -5.33
C ASP A 181 -10.03 1.39 -6.35
N GLY A 182 -10.81 0.39 -6.77
CA GLY A 182 -11.89 0.53 -7.72
C GLY A 182 -11.50 0.18 -9.16
N VAL A 183 -12.36 0.57 -10.11
CA VAL A 183 -12.20 0.23 -11.54
C VAL A 183 -10.95 0.88 -12.14
N HIS A 184 -10.63 2.11 -11.71
CA HIS A 184 -9.49 2.90 -12.20
C HIS A 184 -8.23 2.77 -11.32
N THR A 185 -8.08 1.65 -10.62
CA THR A 185 -6.91 1.42 -9.75
C THR A 185 -5.60 1.51 -10.53
N GLY A 186 -4.62 2.21 -9.96
CA GLY A 186 -3.29 2.39 -10.57
C GLY A 186 -3.18 3.62 -11.47
N THR A 187 -4.27 4.31 -11.73
CA THR A 187 -4.29 5.52 -12.55
C THR A 187 -3.84 6.74 -11.75
N LYS A 188 -3.11 7.63 -12.38
CA LYS A 188 -2.77 8.97 -11.89
C LYS A 188 -3.65 10.00 -12.58
N GLY A 189 -4.01 11.05 -11.87
CA GLY A 189 -4.79 12.15 -12.42
C GLY A 189 -4.80 13.35 -11.51
N ARG A 190 -5.55 14.37 -11.89
CA ARG A 190 -5.78 15.59 -11.11
C ARG A 190 -7.24 15.66 -10.66
N ILE A 191 -7.47 16.05 -9.44
CA ILE A 191 -8.82 16.22 -8.90
C ILE A 191 -9.44 17.46 -9.55
N ALA A 192 -10.46 17.27 -10.40
CA ALA A 192 -11.18 18.37 -11.04
C ALA A 192 -12.26 18.97 -10.12
N GLU A 193 -13.00 18.09 -9.41
CA GLU A 193 -14.10 18.50 -8.55
C GLU A 193 -14.25 17.52 -7.38
N LEU A 194 -14.60 18.05 -6.21
CA LEU A 194 -14.91 17.26 -5.02
C LEU A 194 -16.40 17.33 -4.72
N LYS A 195 -17.09 16.20 -4.75
CA LYS A 195 -18.52 16.10 -4.43
C LYS A 195 -18.71 15.59 -3.00
N PRO A 196 -19.41 16.34 -2.14
CA PRO A 196 -19.70 15.89 -0.79
C PRO A 196 -20.54 14.61 -0.84
N GLY A 197 -20.27 13.69 0.07
CA GLY A 197 -21.07 12.50 0.24
C GLY A 197 -22.42 12.83 0.88
N ASN A 198 -23.39 11.97 0.65
CA ASN A 198 -24.69 12.01 1.31
C ASN A 198 -24.85 10.80 2.27
N MET A 199 -26.01 10.64 2.89
CA MET A 199 -26.29 9.59 3.86
C MET A 199 -26.07 8.15 3.32
N HIS A 200 -26.18 7.96 2.01
CA HIS A 200 -26.10 6.63 1.36
C HIS A 200 -24.81 6.44 0.55
N THR A 201 -24.23 7.52 0.04
CA THR A 201 -23.05 7.51 -0.82
C THR A 201 -21.91 8.26 -0.14
N GLY A 202 -20.73 7.68 -0.09
CA GLY A 202 -19.53 8.37 0.38
C GLY A 202 -19.17 9.54 -0.55
N ALA A 203 -18.35 10.46 -0.06
CA ALA A 203 -17.81 11.54 -0.87
C ALA A 203 -17.10 10.98 -2.11
N SER A 204 -17.34 11.62 -3.27
CA SER A 204 -16.73 11.28 -4.56
C SER A 204 -15.89 12.43 -5.10
N ALA A 205 -15.05 12.14 -6.06
CA ALA A 205 -14.25 13.13 -6.77
C ALA A 205 -14.28 12.82 -8.26
N ILE A 206 -14.34 13.86 -9.07
CA ILE A 206 -14.09 13.76 -10.50
C ILE A 206 -12.59 13.92 -10.71
N VAL A 207 -11.97 12.92 -11.31
CA VAL A 207 -10.55 12.91 -11.61
C VAL A 207 -10.35 13.01 -13.12
N GLU A 208 -9.49 13.90 -13.53
CA GLU A 208 -9.07 14.09 -14.91
C GLU A 208 -7.69 13.48 -15.13
N GLN A 209 -7.58 12.58 -16.10
CA GLN A 209 -6.32 11.94 -16.50
C GLN A 209 -5.52 12.86 -17.42
N ALA A 210 -4.25 12.55 -17.61
CA ALA A 210 -3.35 13.28 -18.50
C ALA A 210 -3.85 13.34 -19.97
N HIS A 211 -4.68 12.38 -20.38
CA HIS A 211 -5.28 12.31 -21.72
C HIS A 211 -6.63 13.06 -21.82
N GLY A 212 -7.06 13.78 -20.79
CA GLY A 212 -8.29 14.53 -20.76
C GLY A 212 -9.55 13.72 -20.43
N GLU A 213 -9.44 12.43 -20.21
CA GLU A 213 -10.57 11.62 -19.77
C GLU A 213 -10.94 11.95 -18.32
N LYS A 214 -12.25 12.12 -18.08
CA LYS A 214 -12.80 12.37 -16.74
C LYS A 214 -13.61 11.18 -16.28
N PHE A 215 -13.40 10.78 -15.04
CA PHE A 215 -14.20 9.74 -14.40
C PHE A 215 -14.44 10.07 -12.93
N GLU A 216 -15.52 9.52 -12.40
CA GLU A 216 -15.89 9.70 -11.00
C GLU A 216 -15.41 8.50 -10.17
N THR A 217 -14.79 8.78 -9.04
CA THR A 217 -14.37 7.77 -8.09
C THR A 217 -14.61 8.22 -6.65
N LEU A 218 -14.72 7.27 -5.72
CA LEU A 218 -14.91 7.61 -4.32
C LEU A 218 -13.63 8.21 -3.73
N VAL A 219 -13.77 9.24 -2.93
CA VAL A 219 -12.66 9.89 -2.23
C VAL A 219 -11.84 8.88 -1.44
N ARG A 220 -12.46 7.85 -0.85
CA ARG A 220 -11.74 6.79 -0.11
C ARG A 220 -10.70 6.05 -0.95
N ASN A 221 -10.85 6.01 -2.27
CA ASN A 221 -9.97 5.29 -3.20
C ASN A 221 -8.80 6.14 -3.70
N ILE A 222 -8.72 7.40 -3.31
CA ILE A 222 -7.74 8.38 -3.79
C ILE A 222 -6.68 8.62 -2.72
N ILE A 223 -5.41 8.66 -3.12
CA ILE A 223 -4.28 9.24 -2.35
C ILE A 223 -3.84 10.50 -3.08
N VAL A 224 -3.72 11.61 -2.36
CA VAL A 224 -3.17 12.86 -2.90
C VAL A 224 -1.65 12.78 -2.89
N VAL A 225 -1.02 13.18 -4.00
CA VAL A 225 0.43 13.03 -4.21
C VAL A 225 1.14 14.38 -4.34
N GLY A 226 0.41 15.41 -4.81
CA GLY A 226 0.97 16.74 -4.99
C GLY A 226 -0.07 17.84 -5.14
#